data_99b7fed0700318f044900e050572af03
#
_entry.id   99b7fed0700318f044900e050572af03
#
_cell.length_a   1.000
_cell.length_b   1.000
_cell.length_c   1.000
_cell.angle_alpha   90.00
_cell.angle_beta   90.00
_cell.angle_gamma   90.00
#
_symmetry.space_group_name_H-M   'P 1'
#
loop_
_entity.id
_entity.type
_entity.pdbx_description
1 polymer ?
#
loop_
_entity_poly.entity_id
_entity_poly.type
_entity_poly.pdbx_seq_one_letter_code
_entity_poly.pdbx_strand_id
1 'polypeptide(L)'
;MKDHIIMCKKIFAIFVFIGIIFSQSPDELYNAANISLEAGNIPEAEAGFNAALQADPTFAPAYLGLAQIAIRRGDLSKTQQSIKEAIDADPENQEFRDEFERLNELNTLMNKGIRSMKNGDMEDAFVSFRIANEKFPHYPESVFNMGLGYMRKKEYMEAVKNFHIAMEINPEHKNALAAIKNVAKNFFNSANQSYKRGDLESALSSYEKVLEVDKTFYQAYYQIGVIKSKIGNKDEAVQSYEKALEVNPQFYKGYFALGLAKSGLNDDEGAIAALQTAVDIHPGYDKAYGAMSDIYFRTKNYEKAKQVLNMSITVNPNYAKGYANMGMIFTEEQDWDQATSNLVMATTLNDRDVMSFFRLAGAYNEKGNCSEAKEAARKSTELKNRFGGGWFELGVAEWCDGKGNKTGALNAFEKARNDRAWRKMAEYEIDKVKNPQKYEN
;
A
#
# COMPACT_ATOMS: atom_id res chain seq x y z
N MET A 1 32.72 13.16 16.24
CA MET A 1 32.93 13.55 17.66
C MET A 1 31.75 13.21 18.57
N LYS A 2 30.47 13.32 18.16
CA LYS A 2 29.30 12.90 18.97
C LYS A 2 29.22 11.39 19.19
N ASP A 3 29.56 10.58 18.20
CA ASP A 3 29.46 9.10 18.30
C ASP A 3 30.52 8.48 19.19
N HIS A 4 31.71 9.09 19.25
CA HIS A 4 32.76 8.69 20.20
C HIS A 4 32.40 8.98 21.67
N ILE A 5 31.66 10.06 21.92
CA ILE A 5 31.21 10.42 23.27
C ILE A 5 30.11 9.47 23.76
N ILE A 6 29.21 9.04 22.87
CA ILE A 6 28.14 8.07 23.19
C ILE A 6 28.73 6.67 23.43
N MET A 7 29.72 6.25 22.65
CA MET A 7 30.42 4.98 22.83
C MET A 7 31.24 4.94 24.13
N CYS A 8 31.95 6.04 24.47
CA CYS A 8 32.66 6.14 25.76
C CYS A 8 31.70 6.15 26.95
N LYS A 9 30.54 6.81 26.86
CA LYS A 9 29.53 6.78 27.93
C LYS A 9 28.94 5.40 28.14
N LYS A 10 28.68 4.63 27.06
CA LYS A 10 28.21 3.24 27.14
C LYS A 10 29.28 2.31 27.70
N ILE A 11 30.54 2.46 27.30
CA ILE A 11 31.66 1.67 27.85
C ILE A 11 31.92 2.03 29.31
N PHE A 12 31.84 3.29 29.70
CA PHE A 12 32.00 3.73 31.09
C PHE A 12 30.83 3.24 31.97
N ALA A 13 29.59 3.23 31.45
CA ALA A 13 28.43 2.66 32.13
C ALA A 13 28.58 1.14 32.35
N ILE A 14 29.13 0.40 31.37
CA ILE A 14 29.39 -1.03 31.48
C ILE A 14 30.50 -1.31 32.48
N PHE A 15 31.58 -0.53 32.53
CA PHE A 15 32.67 -0.70 33.49
C PHE A 15 32.25 -0.30 34.93
N VAL A 16 31.40 0.70 35.10
CA VAL A 16 30.83 1.07 36.41
C VAL A 16 29.87 -0.01 36.90
N PHE A 17 29.09 -0.62 36.01
CA PHE A 17 28.19 -1.72 36.34
C PHE A 17 28.95 -3.00 36.75
N ILE A 18 30.03 -3.36 36.04
CA ILE A 18 30.88 -4.52 36.40
C ILE A 18 31.62 -4.29 37.71
N GLY A 19 32.08 -3.07 38.01
CA GLY A 19 32.76 -2.74 39.28
C GLY A 19 31.85 -2.74 40.51
N ILE A 20 30.56 -2.49 40.35
CA ILE A 20 29.56 -2.48 41.42
C ILE A 20 29.07 -3.91 41.74
N ILE A 21 28.98 -4.80 40.73
CA ILE A 21 28.50 -6.19 40.88
C ILE A 21 29.38 -7.00 41.86
N PHE A 22 30.68 -6.73 41.95
CA PHE A 22 31.59 -7.45 42.87
C PHE A 22 31.48 -7.01 44.34
N SER A 23 30.66 -6.03 44.66
CA SER A 23 30.46 -5.54 46.05
C SER A 23 29.04 -5.73 46.60
N GLN A 24 28.09 -6.12 45.75
CA GLN A 24 26.70 -6.32 46.17
C GLN A 24 26.43 -7.77 46.60
N SER A 25 25.64 -7.94 47.63
CA SER A 25 25.21 -9.27 48.06
C SER A 25 24.18 -9.87 47.07
N PRO A 26 24.02 -11.21 47.02
CA PRO A 26 22.98 -11.86 46.24
C PRO A 26 21.57 -11.29 46.51
N ASP A 27 21.27 -10.97 47.77
CA ASP A 27 20.01 -10.35 48.20
C ASP A 27 19.80 -8.95 47.63
N GLU A 28 20.84 -8.11 47.61
CA GLU A 28 20.76 -6.76 47.04
C GLU A 28 20.51 -6.80 45.52
N LEU A 29 21.21 -7.71 44.81
CA LEU A 29 21.01 -7.93 43.35
C LEU A 29 19.62 -8.47 43.05
N TYR A 30 19.14 -9.41 43.85
CA TYR A 30 17.80 -9.98 43.74
C TYR A 30 16.71 -8.91 43.96
N ASN A 31 16.83 -8.09 44.99
CA ASN A 31 15.89 -7.04 45.32
C ASN A 31 15.83 -5.99 44.20
N ALA A 32 16.97 -5.59 43.62
CA ALA A 32 17.05 -4.69 42.51
C ALA A 32 16.39 -5.30 41.25
N ALA A 33 16.60 -6.60 41.01
CA ALA A 33 15.98 -7.33 39.92
C ALA A 33 14.46 -7.41 40.05
N ASN A 34 13.95 -7.64 41.29
CA ASN A 34 12.50 -7.63 41.55
C ASN A 34 11.86 -6.26 41.25
N ILE A 35 12.50 -5.17 41.66
CA ILE A 35 12.04 -3.80 41.34
C ILE A 35 11.96 -3.63 39.83
N SER A 36 12.95 -4.08 39.06
CA SER A 36 12.95 -4.02 37.59
C SER A 36 11.86 -4.90 36.99
N LEU A 37 11.59 -6.08 37.56
CA LEU A 37 10.52 -6.99 37.12
C LEU A 37 9.14 -6.39 37.35
N GLU A 38 8.90 -5.75 38.48
CA GLU A 38 7.64 -5.05 38.79
C GLU A 38 7.45 -3.83 37.92
N ALA A 39 8.53 -3.13 37.56
CA ALA A 39 8.52 -2.03 36.60
C ALA A 39 8.34 -2.48 35.15
N GLY A 40 8.32 -3.79 34.86
CA GLY A 40 8.23 -4.35 33.52
C GLY A 40 9.55 -4.35 32.73
N ASN A 41 10.67 -4.01 33.34
CA ASN A 41 12.00 -3.99 32.72
C ASN A 41 12.60 -5.42 32.72
N ILE A 42 12.01 -6.30 31.90
CA ILE A 42 12.36 -7.73 31.87
C ILE A 42 13.86 -8.01 31.60
N PRO A 43 14.54 -7.33 30.63
CA PRO A 43 15.97 -7.57 30.40
C PRO A 43 16.86 -7.22 31.59
N GLU A 44 16.56 -6.14 32.29
CA GLU A 44 17.29 -5.71 33.48
C GLU A 44 17.02 -6.63 34.65
N ALA A 45 15.76 -7.06 34.85
CA ALA A 45 15.40 -8.06 35.86
C ALA A 45 16.14 -9.38 35.63
N GLU A 46 16.17 -9.91 34.42
CA GLU A 46 16.87 -11.14 34.04
C GLU A 46 18.39 -11.00 34.30
N ALA A 47 18.98 -9.87 33.92
CA ALA A 47 20.40 -9.61 34.21
C ALA A 47 20.70 -9.57 35.70
N GLY A 48 19.83 -8.97 36.52
CA GLY A 48 19.97 -8.88 37.96
C GLY A 48 19.85 -10.24 38.66
N PHE A 49 18.85 -11.06 38.29
CA PHE A 49 18.74 -12.44 38.83
C PHE A 49 19.93 -13.31 38.44
N ASN A 50 20.41 -13.22 37.20
CA ASN A 50 21.64 -13.93 36.80
C ASN A 50 22.88 -13.43 37.55
N ALA A 51 22.97 -12.13 37.84
CA ALA A 51 24.06 -11.58 38.64
C ALA A 51 24.03 -12.11 40.12
N ALA A 52 22.84 -12.24 40.71
CA ALA A 52 22.65 -12.85 42.00
C ALA A 52 23.15 -14.30 42.02
N LEU A 53 22.84 -15.09 41.00
CA LEU A 53 23.32 -16.47 40.85
C LEU A 53 24.81 -16.58 40.50
N GLN A 54 25.40 -15.56 39.89
CA GLN A 54 26.84 -15.49 39.69
C GLN A 54 27.58 -15.23 41.05
N ALA A 55 26.97 -14.44 41.93
CA ALA A 55 27.49 -14.16 43.24
C ALA A 55 27.30 -15.37 44.19
N ASP A 56 26.16 -16.04 44.13
CA ASP A 56 25.85 -17.26 44.84
C ASP A 56 25.00 -18.22 44.01
N PRO A 57 25.57 -19.28 43.42
CA PRO A 57 24.83 -20.28 42.63
C PRO A 57 23.77 -21.06 43.43
N THR A 58 23.76 -21.00 44.72
CA THR A 58 22.76 -21.65 45.59
C THR A 58 21.67 -20.71 46.07
N PHE A 59 21.66 -19.47 45.58
CA PHE A 59 20.66 -18.48 45.94
C PHE A 59 19.29 -18.77 45.27
N ALA A 60 18.53 -19.67 45.86
CA ALA A 60 17.27 -20.20 45.35
C ALA A 60 16.23 -19.14 44.92
N PRO A 61 16.04 -17.99 45.62
CA PRO A 61 15.08 -16.96 45.20
C PRO A 61 15.31 -16.41 43.78
N ALA A 62 16.57 -16.33 43.31
CA ALA A 62 16.87 -15.84 41.99
C ALA A 62 16.40 -16.80 40.87
N TYR A 63 16.42 -18.11 41.09
CA TYR A 63 15.82 -19.06 40.17
C TYR A 63 14.30 -18.89 40.07
N LEU A 64 13.60 -18.60 41.18
CA LEU A 64 12.18 -18.27 41.15
C LEU A 64 11.92 -16.99 40.37
N GLY A 65 12.78 -15.96 40.52
CA GLY A 65 12.70 -14.75 39.69
C GLY A 65 12.86 -15.03 38.20
N LEU A 66 13.80 -15.91 37.81
CA LEU A 66 13.94 -16.35 36.43
C LEU A 66 12.73 -17.15 35.94
N ALA A 67 12.09 -17.95 36.77
CA ALA A 67 10.85 -18.66 36.47
C ALA A 67 9.70 -17.67 36.20
N GLN A 68 9.58 -16.60 37.00
CA GLN A 68 8.60 -15.54 36.77
C GLN A 68 8.81 -14.79 35.44
N ILE A 69 10.03 -14.62 34.99
CA ILE A 69 10.34 -14.08 33.67
C ILE A 69 9.95 -15.07 32.56
N ALA A 70 10.33 -16.34 32.74
CA ALA A 70 10.04 -17.39 31.75
C ALA A 70 8.53 -17.57 31.53
N ILE A 71 7.70 -17.52 32.57
CA ILE A 71 6.25 -17.63 32.44
C ILE A 71 5.64 -16.44 31.72
N ARG A 72 6.12 -15.22 31.96
CA ARG A 72 5.70 -14.01 31.23
C ARG A 72 6.08 -14.08 29.74
N ARG A 73 7.15 -14.78 29.41
CA ARG A 73 7.54 -15.06 28.01
C ARG A 73 6.74 -16.19 27.35
N GLY A 74 5.93 -16.92 28.13
CA GLY A 74 5.17 -18.07 27.64
C GLY A 74 6.00 -19.37 27.59
N ASP A 75 7.21 -19.38 28.13
CA ASP A 75 8.12 -20.54 28.13
C ASP A 75 7.92 -21.41 29.36
N LEU A 76 6.93 -22.31 29.33
CA LEU A 76 6.58 -23.20 30.40
C LEU A 76 7.71 -24.18 30.70
N SER A 77 8.49 -24.62 29.70
CA SER A 77 9.61 -25.54 29.89
C SER A 77 10.74 -24.90 30.73
N LYS A 78 11.12 -23.67 30.33
CA LYS A 78 12.13 -22.91 31.08
C LYS A 78 11.64 -22.54 32.48
N THR A 79 10.33 -22.24 32.64
CA THR A 79 9.72 -21.98 33.94
C THR A 79 9.88 -23.20 34.87
N GLN A 80 9.51 -24.41 34.38
CA GLN A 80 9.65 -25.65 35.13
C GLN A 80 11.10 -25.97 35.50
N GLN A 81 12.03 -25.72 34.56
CA GLN A 81 13.47 -25.93 34.82
C GLN A 81 13.96 -24.99 35.93
N SER A 82 13.64 -23.69 35.85
CA SER A 82 14.08 -22.72 36.84
C SER A 82 13.52 -23.02 38.23
N ILE A 83 12.27 -23.51 38.34
CA ILE A 83 11.74 -23.92 39.66
C ILE A 83 12.39 -25.20 40.20
N LYS A 84 12.74 -26.17 39.32
CA LYS A 84 13.55 -27.32 39.74
C LYS A 84 14.91 -26.89 40.28
N GLU A 85 15.59 -25.96 39.63
CA GLU A 85 16.86 -25.40 40.10
C GLU A 85 16.68 -24.68 41.42
N ALA A 86 15.55 -23.99 41.68
CA ALA A 86 15.23 -23.43 43.00
C ALA A 86 15.02 -24.50 44.07
N ILE A 87 14.32 -25.60 43.76
CA ILE A 87 14.12 -26.74 44.66
C ILE A 87 15.47 -27.44 44.98
N ASP A 88 16.31 -27.63 43.97
CA ASP A 88 17.63 -28.26 44.14
C ASP A 88 18.55 -27.39 45.00
N ALA A 89 18.43 -26.06 44.93
CA ALA A 89 19.21 -25.10 45.73
C ALA A 89 18.70 -24.99 47.17
N ASP A 90 17.39 -25.13 47.43
CA ASP A 90 16.77 -25.15 48.75
C ASP A 90 15.68 -26.23 48.80
N PRO A 91 16.09 -27.52 49.09
CA PRO A 91 15.17 -28.65 49.10
C PRO A 91 14.12 -28.65 50.23
N GLU A 92 14.31 -27.93 51.28
CA GLU A 92 13.38 -27.86 52.41
C GLU A 92 12.29 -26.79 52.20
N ASN A 93 12.43 -25.94 51.19
CA ASN A 93 11.48 -24.87 50.93
C ASN A 93 10.19 -25.40 50.29
N GLN A 94 9.11 -25.36 51.05
CA GLN A 94 7.81 -25.88 50.61
C GLN A 94 7.18 -24.99 49.51
N GLU A 95 7.44 -23.69 49.54
CA GLU A 95 6.89 -22.75 48.56
C GLU A 95 7.32 -23.08 47.10
N PHE A 96 8.58 -23.50 46.89
CA PHE A 96 9.07 -23.90 45.57
C PHE A 96 8.40 -25.18 45.05
N ARG A 97 8.14 -26.12 45.97
CA ARG A 97 7.38 -27.35 45.61
C ARG A 97 5.94 -27.03 45.27
N ASP A 98 5.27 -26.20 46.05
CA ASP A 98 3.90 -25.76 45.79
C ASP A 98 3.80 -25.03 44.45
N GLU A 99 4.77 -24.18 44.12
CA GLU A 99 4.82 -23.50 42.82
C GLU A 99 5.05 -24.48 41.64
N PHE A 100 5.87 -25.53 41.86
CA PHE A 100 6.04 -26.59 40.88
C PHE A 100 4.74 -27.36 40.61
N GLU A 101 3.98 -27.68 41.67
CA GLU A 101 2.66 -28.33 41.52
C GLU A 101 1.65 -27.42 40.81
N ARG A 102 1.66 -26.13 41.14
CA ARG A 102 0.83 -25.13 40.40
C ARG A 102 1.15 -25.10 38.91
N LEU A 103 2.43 -25.19 38.53
CA LEU A 103 2.80 -25.26 37.10
C LEU A 103 2.35 -26.56 36.42
N ASN A 104 2.36 -27.69 37.14
CA ASN A 104 1.80 -28.94 36.62
C ASN A 104 0.31 -28.82 36.36
N GLU A 105 -0.43 -28.11 37.24
CA GLU A 105 -1.84 -27.78 37.00
C GLU A 105 -2.01 -26.91 35.75
N LEU A 106 -1.21 -25.84 35.57
CA LEU A 106 -1.22 -24.99 34.38
C LEU A 106 -1.00 -25.82 33.11
N ASN A 107 0.02 -26.67 33.08
CA ASN A 107 0.32 -27.54 31.97
C ASN A 107 -0.87 -28.47 31.61
N THR A 108 -1.52 -29.03 32.66
CA THR A 108 -2.70 -29.89 32.50
C THR A 108 -3.87 -29.14 31.90
N LEU A 109 -4.16 -27.91 32.35
CA LEU A 109 -5.21 -27.05 31.84
C LEU A 109 -4.94 -26.67 30.39
N MET A 110 -3.71 -26.25 30.07
CA MET A 110 -3.32 -25.87 28.70
C MET A 110 -3.44 -27.07 27.76
N ASN A 111 -2.93 -28.24 28.14
CA ASN A 111 -3.03 -29.45 27.33
C ASN A 111 -4.48 -29.91 27.13
N LYS A 112 -5.33 -29.81 28.16
CA LYS A 112 -6.77 -30.07 28.04
C LYS A 112 -7.41 -29.11 27.04
N GLY A 113 -7.20 -27.81 27.18
CA GLY A 113 -7.77 -26.80 26.28
C GLY A 113 -7.32 -26.98 24.84
N ILE A 114 -6.02 -27.25 24.61
CA ILE A 114 -5.48 -27.49 23.25
C ILE A 114 -6.11 -28.76 22.64
N ARG A 115 -6.30 -29.82 23.43
CA ARG A 115 -6.93 -31.07 22.98
C ARG A 115 -8.40 -30.86 22.61
N SER A 116 -9.17 -30.19 23.50
CA SER A 116 -10.58 -29.86 23.24
C SER A 116 -10.72 -29.01 21.96
N MET A 117 -9.84 -27.99 21.79
CA MET A 117 -9.82 -27.18 20.59
C MET A 117 -9.48 -27.99 19.32
N LYS A 118 -8.58 -28.99 19.40
CA LYS A 118 -8.30 -29.89 18.25
C LYS A 118 -9.48 -30.78 17.91
N ASN A 119 -10.24 -31.22 18.89
CA ASN A 119 -11.45 -32.04 18.71
C ASN A 119 -12.66 -31.23 18.26
N GLY A 120 -12.56 -29.89 18.21
CA GLY A 120 -13.66 -29.00 17.82
C GLY A 120 -14.56 -28.57 18.99
N ASP A 121 -14.25 -28.98 20.21
CA ASP A 121 -14.97 -28.58 21.41
C ASP A 121 -14.43 -27.26 21.94
N MET A 122 -14.95 -26.16 21.37
CA MET A 122 -14.48 -24.82 21.67
C MET A 122 -14.87 -24.34 23.06
N GLU A 123 -16.04 -24.76 23.57
CA GLU A 123 -16.51 -24.33 24.90
C GLU A 123 -15.61 -24.90 26.01
N ASP A 124 -15.33 -26.21 25.97
CA ASP A 124 -14.39 -26.84 26.91
C ASP A 124 -12.98 -26.28 26.80
N ALA A 125 -12.55 -25.92 25.57
CA ALA A 125 -11.26 -25.27 25.36
C ALA A 125 -11.21 -23.91 26.05
N PHE A 126 -12.20 -23.06 25.86
CA PHE A 126 -12.29 -21.74 26.48
C PHE A 126 -12.38 -21.82 28.00
N VAL A 127 -13.13 -22.76 28.55
CA VAL A 127 -13.19 -23.01 30.01
C VAL A 127 -11.80 -23.31 30.55
N SER A 128 -11.06 -24.24 29.92
CA SER A 128 -9.71 -24.61 30.33
C SER A 128 -8.73 -23.44 30.26
N PHE A 129 -8.72 -22.68 29.17
CA PHE A 129 -7.83 -21.52 29.02
C PHE A 129 -8.20 -20.36 29.96
N ARG A 130 -9.49 -20.16 30.24
CA ARG A 130 -9.95 -19.15 31.20
C ARG A 130 -9.46 -19.47 32.61
N ILE A 131 -9.64 -20.72 33.07
CA ILE A 131 -9.13 -21.15 34.38
C ILE A 131 -7.61 -20.99 34.44
N ALA A 132 -6.90 -21.34 33.36
CA ALA A 132 -5.46 -21.13 33.27
C ALA A 132 -5.09 -19.66 33.41
N ASN A 133 -5.81 -18.74 32.72
CA ASN A 133 -5.58 -17.31 32.80
C ASN A 133 -5.92 -16.71 34.18
N GLU A 134 -6.97 -17.17 34.81
CA GLU A 134 -7.35 -16.73 36.17
C GLU A 134 -6.31 -17.12 37.21
N LYS A 135 -5.76 -18.34 37.13
CA LYS A 135 -4.73 -18.83 38.05
C LYS A 135 -3.35 -18.29 37.71
N PHE A 136 -3.06 -18.04 36.47
CA PHE A 136 -1.76 -17.59 35.94
C PHE A 136 -1.91 -16.37 35.02
N PRO A 137 -2.27 -15.19 35.56
CA PRO A 137 -2.58 -14.00 34.76
C PRO A 137 -1.37 -13.45 33.98
N HIS A 138 -0.14 -13.85 34.34
CA HIS A 138 1.08 -13.48 33.64
C HIS A 138 1.54 -14.50 32.59
N TYR A 139 0.73 -15.54 32.30
CA TYR A 139 1.03 -16.52 31.27
C TYR A 139 0.29 -16.18 29.97
N PRO A 140 0.97 -15.62 28.92
CA PRO A 140 0.31 -15.09 27.73
C PRO A 140 -0.33 -16.16 26.86
N GLU A 141 0.15 -17.42 26.91
CA GLU A 141 -0.32 -18.49 26.04
C GLU A 141 -1.78 -18.90 26.32
N SER A 142 -2.30 -18.65 27.51
CA SER A 142 -3.72 -18.93 27.84
C SER A 142 -4.64 -18.04 27.00
N VAL A 143 -4.42 -16.74 27.03
CA VAL A 143 -5.21 -15.77 26.24
C VAL A 143 -4.88 -15.84 24.74
N PHE A 144 -3.65 -16.15 24.37
CA PHE A 144 -3.29 -16.40 22.97
C PHE A 144 -4.07 -17.59 22.40
N ASN A 145 -4.17 -18.71 23.11
CA ASN A 145 -4.94 -19.86 22.68
C ASN A 145 -6.47 -19.60 22.66
N MET A 146 -6.99 -18.75 23.56
CA MET A 146 -8.38 -18.25 23.43
C MET A 146 -8.55 -17.49 22.10
N GLY A 147 -7.62 -16.60 21.76
CA GLY A 147 -7.60 -15.91 20.46
C GLY A 147 -7.62 -16.88 19.27
N LEU A 148 -6.82 -17.95 19.31
CA LEU A 148 -6.83 -18.98 18.29
C LEU A 148 -8.18 -19.72 18.20
N GLY A 149 -8.84 -19.95 19.33
CA GLY A 149 -10.19 -20.51 19.40
C GLY A 149 -11.22 -19.61 18.70
N TYR A 150 -11.20 -18.30 18.99
CA TYR A 150 -12.02 -17.30 18.31
C TYR A 150 -11.74 -17.22 16.81
N MET A 151 -10.49 -17.34 16.39
CA MET A 151 -10.12 -17.44 14.97
C MET A 151 -10.83 -18.61 14.27
N ARG A 152 -10.89 -19.77 14.91
CA ARG A 152 -11.59 -20.96 14.38
C ARG A 152 -13.10 -20.74 14.28
N LYS A 153 -13.69 -20.03 15.25
CA LYS A 153 -15.10 -19.63 15.22
C LYS A 153 -15.38 -18.50 14.22
N LYS A 154 -14.34 -17.92 13.57
CA LYS A 154 -14.42 -16.75 12.70
C LYS A 154 -14.84 -15.46 13.42
N GLU A 155 -14.73 -15.43 14.72
CA GLU A 155 -14.97 -14.27 15.57
C GLU A 155 -13.67 -13.43 15.65
N TYR A 156 -13.30 -12.83 14.53
CA TYR A 156 -11.98 -12.26 14.33
C TYR A 156 -11.65 -11.09 15.26
N MET A 157 -12.65 -10.27 15.62
CA MET A 157 -12.40 -9.13 16.52
C MET A 157 -12.14 -9.58 17.96
N GLU A 158 -12.86 -10.61 18.43
CA GLU A 158 -12.58 -11.23 19.73
C GLU A 158 -11.21 -11.92 19.74
N ALA A 159 -10.81 -12.52 18.62
CA ALA A 159 -9.46 -13.07 18.47
C ALA A 159 -8.38 -11.98 18.64
N VAL A 160 -8.52 -10.87 17.94
CA VAL A 160 -7.59 -9.72 18.00
C VAL A 160 -7.48 -9.17 19.43
N LYS A 161 -8.60 -9.01 20.12
CA LYS A 161 -8.63 -8.57 21.51
C LYS A 161 -7.80 -9.47 22.43
N ASN A 162 -7.98 -10.79 22.30
CA ASN A 162 -7.19 -11.76 23.07
C ASN A 162 -5.70 -11.76 22.70
N PHE A 163 -5.36 -11.57 21.43
CA PHE A 163 -3.97 -11.43 21.00
C PHE A 163 -3.32 -10.16 21.57
N HIS A 164 -4.06 -9.05 21.66
CA HIS A 164 -3.56 -7.84 22.31
C HIS A 164 -3.30 -8.06 23.80
N ILE A 165 -4.21 -8.73 24.52
CA ILE A 165 -3.98 -9.09 25.93
C ILE A 165 -2.72 -9.95 26.07
N ALA A 166 -2.49 -10.91 25.17
CA ALA A 166 -1.25 -11.69 25.18
C ALA A 166 -0.01 -10.81 24.97
N MET A 167 -0.09 -9.78 24.12
CA MET A 167 1.00 -8.81 23.89
C MET A 167 1.15 -7.79 25.02
N GLU A 168 0.11 -7.48 25.79
CA GLU A 168 0.22 -6.69 27.03
C GLU A 168 1.01 -7.43 28.08
N ILE A 169 0.83 -8.77 28.20
CA ILE A 169 1.59 -9.63 29.10
C ILE A 169 3.04 -9.81 28.60
N ASN A 170 3.20 -10.05 27.31
CA ASN A 170 4.48 -10.22 26.62
C ASN A 170 4.54 -9.36 25.35
N PRO A 171 5.10 -8.15 25.39
CA PRO A 171 5.22 -7.27 24.22
C PRO A 171 5.99 -7.89 23.04
N GLU A 172 6.85 -8.88 23.30
CA GLU A 172 7.63 -9.61 22.30
C GLU A 172 6.92 -10.89 21.79
N HIS A 173 5.64 -11.05 22.06
CA HIS A 173 4.89 -12.24 21.67
C HIS A 173 4.69 -12.33 20.14
N LYS A 174 5.69 -12.86 19.43
CA LYS A 174 5.75 -12.91 17.95
C LYS A 174 4.55 -13.60 17.32
N ASN A 175 4.03 -14.67 17.96
CA ASN A 175 2.90 -15.41 17.45
C ASN A 175 1.60 -14.60 17.51
N ALA A 176 1.37 -13.83 18.59
CA ALA A 176 0.20 -12.96 18.71
C ALA A 176 0.24 -11.83 17.67
N LEU A 177 1.40 -11.19 17.50
CA LEU A 177 1.61 -10.16 16.48
C LEU A 177 1.36 -10.73 15.06
N ALA A 178 1.88 -11.93 14.78
CA ALA A 178 1.66 -12.59 13.49
C ALA A 178 0.17 -12.94 13.27
N ALA A 179 -0.53 -13.39 14.32
CA ALA A 179 -1.95 -13.69 14.26
C ALA A 179 -2.80 -12.43 13.99
N ILE A 180 -2.50 -11.30 14.63
CA ILE A 180 -3.15 -10.00 14.37
C ILE A 180 -2.96 -9.61 12.89
N LYS A 181 -1.73 -9.66 12.38
CA LYS A 181 -1.43 -9.37 10.97
C LYS A 181 -2.19 -10.31 10.01
N ASN A 182 -2.36 -11.58 10.38
CA ASN A 182 -3.15 -12.52 9.58
C ASN A 182 -4.64 -12.17 9.56
N VAL A 183 -5.21 -11.71 10.68
CA VAL A 183 -6.59 -11.22 10.73
C VAL A 183 -6.76 -10.00 9.82
N ALA A 184 -5.88 -9.01 9.93
CA ALA A 184 -5.90 -7.83 9.06
C ALA A 184 -5.84 -8.22 7.58
N LYS A 185 -4.94 -9.17 7.21
CA LYS A 185 -4.84 -9.70 5.85
C LYS A 185 -6.10 -10.42 5.39
N ASN A 186 -6.79 -11.15 6.26
CA ASN A 186 -8.05 -11.82 5.93
C ASN A 186 -9.16 -10.80 5.61
N PHE A 187 -9.31 -9.75 6.43
CA PHE A 187 -10.23 -8.65 6.13
C PHE A 187 -9.87 -7.94 4.84
N PHE A 188 -8.59 -7.68 4.58
CA PHE A 188 -8.12 -7.05 3.35
C PHE A 188 -8.44 -7.90 2.11
N ASN A 189 -8.25 -9.21 2.17
CA ASN A 189 -8.61 -10.12 1.08
C ASN A 189 -10.12 -10.16 0.83
N SER A 190 -10.93 -10.18 1.90
CA SER A 190 -12.38 -10.08 1.80
C SER A 190 -12.83 -8.78 1.16
N ALA A 191 -12.23 -7.65 1.58
CA ALA A 191 -12.48 -6.33 1.00
C ALA A 191 -12.15 -6.28 -0.50
N ASN A 192 -11.00 -6.84 -0.91
CA ASN A 192 -10.62 -6.95 -2.32
C ASN A 192 -11.63 -7.78 -3.14
N GLN A 193 -12.19 -8.85 -2.57
CA GLN A 193 -13.21 -9.65 -3.25
C GLN A 193 -14.50 -8.86 -3.43
N SER A 194 -14.97 -8.14 -2.40
CA SER A 194 -16.14 -7.26 -2.50
C SER A 194 -15.92 -6.14 -3.53
N TYR A 195 -14.75 -5.52 -3.53
CA TYR A 195 -14.37 -4.52 -4.53
C TYR A 195 -14.42 -5.05 -5.96
N LYS A 196 -13.88 -6.26 -6.20
CA LYS A 196 -13.91 -6.91 -7.52
C LYS A 196 -15.32 -7.23 -7.99
N ARG A 197 -16.26 -7.53 -7.09
CA ARG A 197 -17.68 -7.74 -7.38
C ARG A 197 -18.45 -6.43 -7.61
N GLY A 198 -17.81 -5.28 -7.34
CA GLY A 198 -18.45 -3.98 -7.43
C GLY A 198 -19.22 -3.56 -6.18
N ASP A 199 -19.22 -4.37 -5.13
CA ASP A 199 -19.82 -4.06 -3.85
C ASP A 199 -18.89 -3.16 -3.04
N LEU A 200 -19.00 -1.84 -3.33
CA LEU A 200 -18.10 -0.84 -2.77
C LEU A 200 -18.35 -0.57 -1.29
N GLU A 201 -19.58 -0.71 -0.82
CA GLU A 201 -19.95 -0.50 0.58
C GLU A 201 -19.36 -1.59 1.47
N SER A 202 -19.59 -2.86 1.12
CA SER A 202 -18.98 -4.00 1.85
C SER A 202 -17.45 -3.97 1.78
N ALA A 203 -16.88 -3.48 0.66
CA ALA A 203 -15.44 -3.33 0.53
C ALA A 203 -14.90 -2.26 1.51
N LEU A 204 -15.52 -1.08 1.57
CA LEU A 204 -15.16 -0.02 2.52
C LEU A 204 -15.22 -0.52 3.96
N SER A 205 -16.35 -1.08 4.38
CA SER A 205 -16.52 -1.62 5.74
C SER A 205 -15.44 -2.66 6.08
N SER A 206 -15.06 -3.51 5.12
CA SER A 206 -14.01 -4.52 5.35
C SER A 206 -12.61 -3.89 5.43
N TYR A 207 -12.30 -2.84 4.63
CA TYR A 207 -11.03 -2.10 4.76
C TYR A 207 -10.96 -1.31 6.07
N GLU A 208 -12.08 -0.76 6.56
CA GLU A 208 -12.14 -0.10 7.86
C GLU A 208 -11.82 -1.10 8.99
N LYS A 209 -12.35 -2.34 8.92
CA LYS A 209 -11.96 -3.41 9.85
C LYS A 209 -10.48 -3.76 9.79
N VAL A 210 -9.84 -3.69 8.60
CA VAL A 210 -8.38 -3.86 8.51
C VAL A 210 -7.68 -2.82 9.39
N LEU A 211 -8.12 -1.54 9.30
CA LEU A 211 -7.50 -0.42 10.02
C LEU A 211 -7.85 -0.40 11.52
N GLU A 212 -8.97 -1.01 11.91
CA GLU A 212 -9.30 -1.25 13.31
C GLU A 212 -8.32 -2.26 13.93
N VAL A 213 -7.93 -3.30 13.15
CA VAL A 213 -7.00 -4.34 13.56
C VAL A 213 -5.54 -3.88 13.47
N ASP A 214 -5.17 -3.20 12.38
CA ASP A 214 -3.81 -2.76 12.09
C ASP A 214 -3.81 -1.39 11.42
N LYS A 215 -3.60 -0.34 12.21
CA LYS A 215 -3.52 1.06 11.73
C LYS A 215 -2.33 1.32 10.82
N THR A 216 -1.36 0.42 10.79
CA THR A 216 -0.17 0.52 9.92
C THR A 216 -0.35 -0.13 8.55
N PHE A 217 -1.55 -0.63 8.24
CA PHE A 217 -1.84 -1.29 6.99
C PHE A 217 -2.13 -0.26 5.88
N TYR A 218 -1.09 0.42 5.37
CA TYR A 218 -1.21 1.53 4.39
C TYR A 218 -2.00 1.18 3.14
N GLN A 219 -1.98 -0.09 2.69
CA GLN A 219 -2.75 -0.53 1.52
C GLN A 219 -4.26 -0.40 1.73
N ALA A 220 -4.76 -0.53 2.97
CA ALA A 220 -6.18 -0.35 3.27
C ALA A 220 -6.58 1.13 3.11
N TYR A 221 -5.80 2.07 3.64
CA TYR A 221 -6.00 3.50 3.39
C TYR A 221 -6.01 3.82 1.90
N TYR A 222 -5.04 3.30 1.16
CA TYR A 222 -4.98 3.49 -0.28
C TYR A 222 -6.23 2.99 -1.00
N GLN A 223 -6.71 1.78 -0.69
CA GLN A 223 -7.91 1.21 -1.31
C GLN A 223 -9.19 1.96 -0.93
N ILE A 224 -9.29 2.46 0.30
CA ILE A 224 -10.36 3.38 0.70
C ILE A 224 -10.33 4.63 -0.18
N GLY A 225 -9.17 5.23 -0.38
CA GLY A 225 -9.00 6.37 -1.29
C GLY A 225 -9.43 6.07 -2.72
N VAL A 226 -9.08 4.89 -3.25
CA VAL A 226 -9.50 4.44 -4.58
C VAL A 226 -11.04 4.35 -4.68
N ILE A 227 -11.69 3.78 -3.66
CA ILE A 227 -13.16 3.69 -3.63
C ILE A 227 -13.78 5.08 -3.53
N LYS A 228 -13.30 5.93 -2.62
CA LYS A 228 -13.77 7.31 -2.44
C LYS A 228 -13.66 8.12 -3.73
N SER A 229 -12.53 8.00 -4.44
CA SER A 229 -12.33 8.62 -5.76
C SER A 229 -13.35 8.10 -6.80
N LYS A 230 -13.59 6.78 -6.81
CA LYS A 230 -14.53 6.14 -7.75
C LYS A 230 -15.97 6.58 -7.56
N ILE A 231 -16.41 6.83 -6.32
CA ILE A 231 -17.76 7.33 -6.00
C ILE A 231 -17.87 8.87 -6.05
N GLY A 232 -16.79 9.57 -6.42
CA GLY A 232 -16.77 11.02 -6.61
C GLY A 232 -16.36 11.84 -5.38
N ASN A 233 -16.12 11.22 -4.23
CA ASN A 233 -15.72 11.87 -2.97
C ASN A 233 -14.21 12.17 -3.00
N LYS A 234 -13.78 13.12 -3.82
CA LYS A 234 -12.36 13.38 -4.07
C LYS A 234 -11.60 13.89 -2.86
N ASP A 235 -12.22 14.72 -2.01
CA ASP A 235 -11.59 15.23 -0.79
C ASP A 235 -11.28 14.11 0.22
N GLU A 236 -12.23 13.19 0.41
CA GLU A 236 -12.02 12.02 1.27
C GLU A 236 -10.98 11.06 0.66
N ALA A 237 -10.90 10.99 -0.68
CA ALA A 237 -9.88 10.21 -1.35
C ALA A 237 -8.47 10.79 -1.08
N VAL A 238 -8.29 12.11 -1.18
CA VAL A 238 -7.04 12.81 -0.85
C VAL A 238 -6.63 12.49 0.58
N GLN A 239 -7.52 12.67 1.57
CA GLN A 239 -7.23 12.35 2.97
C GLN A 239 -6.79 10.89 3.17
N SER A 240 -7.46 9.96 2.47
CA SER A 240 -7.14 8.54 2.58
C SER A 240 -5.76 8.21 1.96
N TYR A 241 -5.42 8.84 0.84
CA TYR A 241 -4.09 8.67 0.24
C TYR A 241 -2.99 9.30 1.11
N GLU A 242 -3.25 10.47 1.70
CA GLU A 242 -2.30 11.12 2.63
C GLU A 242 -2.03 10.23 3.85
N LYS A 243 -3.05 9.63 4.46
CA LYS A 243 -2.86 8.64 5.54
C LYS A 243 -2.05 7.42 5.10
N ALA A 244 -2.27 6.92 3.88
CA ALA A 244 -1.46 5.82 3.35
C ALA A 244 0.03 6.20 3.23
N LEU A 245 0.30 7.45 2.85
CA LEU A 245 1.65 7.99 2.67
C LEU A 245 2.32 8.38 3.98
N GLU A 246 1.57 8.80 5.00
CA GLU A 246 2.08 8.97 6.37
C GLU A 246 2.63 7.65 6.91
N VAL A 247 1.92 6.53 6.67
CA VAL A 247 2.36 5.19 7.09
C VAL A 247 3.51 4.66 6.22
N ASN A 248 3.45 4.86 4.91
CA ASN A 248 4.49 4.42 3.98
C ASN A 248 4.91 5.54 3.02
N PRO A 249 5.89 6.38 3.40
CA PRO A 249 6.39 7.47 2.57
C PRO A 249 7.09 7.03 1.27
N GLN A 250 7.38 5.74 1.09
CA GLN A 250 8.00 5.20 -0.13
C GLN A 250 6.98 4.61 -1.11
N PHE A 251 5.68 4.80 -0.85
CA PHE A 251 4.64 4.25 -1.69
C PHE A 251 4.33 5.14 -2.91
N TYR A 252 5.14 5.05 -3.96
CA TYR A 252 5.01 5.86 -5.18
C TYR A 252 3.63 5.80 -5.86
N LYS A 253 2.92 4.64 -5.80
CA LYS A 253 1.55 4.52 -6.33
C LYS A 253 0.54 5.34 -5.53
N GLY A 254 0.77 5.52 -4.24
CA GLY A 254 -0.03 6.40 -3.39
C GLY A 254 0.13 7.86 -3.80
N TYR A 255 1.35 8.32 -4.03
CA TYR A 255 1.62 9.67 -4.54
C TYR A 255 1.01 9.92 -5.91
N PHE A 256 1.10 8.95 -6.82
CA PHE A 256 0.43 9.04 -8.11
C PHE A 256 -1.09 9.19 -7.97
N ALA A 257 -1.73 8.38 -7.13
CA ALA A 257 -3.17 8.46 -6.90
C ALA A 257 -3.58 9.78 -6.23
N LEU A 258 -2.76 10.26 -5.26
CA LEU A 258 -2.92 11.58 -4.64
C LEU A 258 -2.84 12.70 -5.69
N GLY A 259 -1.85 12.65 -6.58
CA GLY A 259 -1.69 13.61 -7.66
C GLY A 259 -2.90 13.65 -8.59
N LEU A 260 -3.43 12.49 -8.99
CA LEU A 260 -4.65 12.42 -9.80
C LEU A 260 -5.88 12.97 -9.05
N ALA A 261 -6.02 12.69 -7.76
CA ALA A 261 -7.13 13.18 -6.96
C ALA A 261 -7.07 14.71 -6.81
N LYS A 262 -5.89 15.28 -6.51
CA LYS A 262 -5.65 16.73 -6.41
C LYS A 262 -5.89 17.42 -7.76
N SER A 263 -5.42 16.88 -8.87
CA SER A 263 -5.73 17.40 -10.21
C SER A 263 -7.23 17.39 -10.50
N GLY A 264 -7.93 16.37 -10.03
CA GLY A 264 -9.39 16.30 -10.14
C GLY A 264 -10.15 17.31 -9.28
N LEU A 265 -9.48 17.96 -8.31
CA LEU A 265 -9.96 19.08 -7.50
C LEU A 265 -9.48 20.44 -8.02
N ASN A 266 -8.77 20.47 -9.17
CA ASN A 266 -8.08 21.62 -9.74
C ASN A 266 -6.93 22.19 -8.87
N ASP A 267 -6.40 21.40 -7.93
CA ASP A 267 -5.17 21.68 -7.22
C ASP A 267 -3.98 21.19 -8.09
N ASP A 268 -3.65 21.97 -9.12
CA ASP A 268 -2.62 21.61 -10.10
C ASP A 268 -1.21 21.61 -9.49
N GLU A 269 -0.94 22.55 -8.57
CA GLU A 269 0.36 22.64 -7.90
C GLU A 269 0.58 21.42 -6.98
N GLY A 270 -0.39 21.11 -6.13
CA GLY A 270 -0.34 19.94 -5.27
C GLY A 270 -0.30 18.62 -6.05
N ALA A 271 -0.99 18.57 -7.20
CA ALA A 271 -0.97 17.41 -8.08
C ALA A 271 0.43 17.17 -8.67
N ILE A 272 1.06 18.22 -9.22
CA ILE A 272 2.41 18.15 -9.78
C ILE A 272 3.42 17.76 -8.70
N ALA A 273 3.34 18.34 -7.50
CA ALA A 273 4.22 18.01 -6.39
C ALA A 273 4.11 16.52 -6.00
N ALA A 274 2.91 15.99 -5.89
CA ALA A 274 2.69 14.58 -5.59
C ALA A 274 3.20 13.67 -6.73
N LEU A 275 2.92 14.00 -7.98
CA LEU A 275 3.40 13.24 -9.14
C LEU A 275 4.93 13.27 -9.26
N GLN A 276 5.57 14.43 -8.96
CA GLN A 276 7.02 14.54 -8.91
C GLN A 276 7.61 13.62 -7.83
N THR A 277 7.02 13.61 -6.62
CA THR A 277 7.46 12.68 -5.57
C THR A 277 7.32 11.22 -6.02
N ALA A 278 6.28 10.87 -6.76
CA ALA A 278 6.11 9.51 -7.29
C ALA A 278 7.26 9.10 -8.22
N VAL A 279 7.75 9.99 -9.10
CA VAL A 279 8.87 9.71 -10.00
C VAL A 279 10.23 9.83 -9.32
N ASP A 280 10.36 10.65 -8.30
CA ASP A 280 11.57 10.71 -7.46
C ASP A 280 11.81 9.38 -6.74
N ILE A 281 10.72 8.75 -6.22
CA ILE A 281 10.77 7.43 -5.59
C ILE A 281 10.96 6.33 -6.64
N HIS A 282 10.26 6.42 -7.76
CA HIS A 282 10.30 5.42 -8.83
C HIS A 282 10.45 6.08 -10.21
N PRO A 283 11.69 6.39 -10.64
CA PRO A 283 11.95 7.10 -11.90
C PRO A 283 11.39 6.39 -13.16
N GLY A 284 11.20 5.07 -13.09
CA GLY A 284 10.60 4.27 -14.16
C GLY A 284 9.06 4.36 -14.27
N TYR A 285 8.40 5.23 -13.50
CA TYR A 285 6.94 5.27 -13.50
C TYR A 285 6.39 6.25 -14.54
N ASP A 286 6.36 5.83 -15.81
CA ASP A 286 5.94 6.56 -16.99
C ASP A 286 4.55 7.25 -16.86
N LYS A 287 3.60 6.61 -16.16
CA LYS A 287 2.25 7.15 -15.95
C LYS A 287 2.24 8.47 -15.17
N ALA A 288 3.17 8.66 -14.25
CA ALA A 288 3.24 9.91 -13.49
C ALA A 288 3.73 11.07 -14.35
N TYR A 289 4.72 10.84 -15.20
CA TYR A 289 5.14 11.83 -16.19
C TYR A 289 4.00 12.19 -17.16
N GLY A 290 3.25 11.16 -17.62
CA GLY A 290 2.08 11.38 -18.48
C GLY A 290 1.01 12.24 -17.79
N ALA A 291 0.74 11.99 -16.50
CA ALA A 291 -0.21 12.80 -15.74
C ALA A 291 0.28 14.24 -15.52
N MET A 292 1.57 14.46 -15.25
CA MET A 292 2.15 15.81 -15.20
C MET A 292 2.03 16.53 -16.54
N SER A 293 2.29 15.84 -17.65
CA SER A 293 2.15 16.42 -18.99
C SER A 293 0.71 16.83 -19.30
N ASP A 294 -0.28 16.03 -18.89
CA ASP A 294 -1.70 16.34 -19.06
C ASP A 294 -2.07 17.65 -18.31
N ILE A 295 -1.51 17.87 -17.10
CA ILE A 295 -1.70 19.11 -16.33
C ILE A 295 -1.01 20.29 -17.03
N TYR A 296 0.25 20.16 -17.42
CA TYR A 296 0.99 21.22 -18.10
C TYR A 296 0.37 21.58 -19.45
N PHE A 297 -0.16 20.61 -20.18
CA PHE A 297 -0.90 20.85 -21.42
C PHE A 297 -2.17 21.68 -21.17
N ARG A 298 -2.98 21.29 -20.17
CA ARG A 298 -4.20 22.02 -19.79
C ARG A 298 -3.92 23.47 -19.38
N THR A 299 -2.81 23.69 -18.69
CA THR A 299 -2.35 25.03 -18.27
C THR A 299 -1.56 25.76 -19.36
N LYS A 300 -1.49 25.20 -20.59
CA LYS A 300 -0.75 25.72 -21.75
C LYS A 300 0.74 25.92 -21.54
N ASN A 301 1.31 25.22 -20.57
CA ASN A 301 2.76 25.22 -20.34
C ASN A 301 3.43 24.12 -21.17
N TYR A 302 3.43 24.31 -22.50
CA TYR A 302 3.89 23.30 -23.45
C TYR A 302 5.36 22.92 -23.26
N GLU A 303 6.20 23.88 -22.86
CA GLU A 303 7.63 23.62 -22.63
C GLU A 303 7.83 22.60 -21.49
N LYS A 304 7.18 22.81 -20.33
CA LYS A 304 7.24 21.83 -19.23
C LYS A 304 6.59 20.49 -19.59
N ALA A 305 5.50 20.51 -20.36
CA ALA A 305 4.88 19.30 -20.85
C ALA A 305 5.85 18.48 -21.71
N LYS A 306 6.54 19.10 -22.68
CA LYS A 306 7.56 18.44 -23.52
C LYS A 306 8.73 17.89 -22.67
N GLN A 307 9.19 18.64 -21.66
CA GLN A 307 10.26 18.18 -20.78
C GLN A 307 9.89 16.88 -20.05
N VAL A 308 8.73 16.83 -19.38
CA VAL A 308 8.31 15.63 -18.65
C VAL A 308 7.98 14.45 -19.59
N LEU A 309 7.48 14.72 -20.80
CA LEU A 309 7.24 13.69 -21.80
C LEU A 309 8.56 13.09 -22.34
N ASN A 310 9.57 13.90 -22.56
CA ASN A 310 10.89 13.42 -22.95
C ASN A 310 11.49 12.51 -21.86
N MET A 311 11.33 12.86 -20.58
CA MET A 311 11.72 11.99 -19.46
C MET A 311 10.94 10.67 -19.50
N SER A 312 9.63 10.72 -19.71
CA SER A 312 8.78 9.54 -19.83
C SER A 312 9.20 8.61 -20.97
N ILE A 313 9.46 9.14 -22.15
CA ILE A 313 9.89 8.40 -23.34
C ILE A 313 11.31 7.83 -23.14
N THR A 314 12.19 8.57 -22.48
CA THR A 314 13.54 8.08 -22.14
C THR A 314 13.47 6.87 -21.22
N VAL A 315 12.60 6.91 -20.22
CA VAL A 315 12.40 5.83 -19.25
C VAL A 315 11.68 4.62 -19.88
N ASN A 316 10.67 4.89 -20.71
CA ASN A 316 9.90 3.87 -21.41
C ASN A 316 9.73 4.24 -22.91
N PRO A 317 10.68 3.82 -23.78
CA PRO A 317 10.59 4.10 -25.21
C PRO A 317 9.36 3.51 -25.92
N ASN A 318 8.65 2.58 -25.26
CA ASN A 318 7.41 1.97 -25.78
C ASN A 318 6.13 2.64 -25.22
N TYR A 319 6.25 3.78 -24.55
CA TYR A 319 5.09 4.49 -24.01
C TYR A 319 4.33 5.26 -25.09
N ALA A 320 3.44 4.57 -25.80
CA ALA A 320 2.64 5.13 -26.91
C ALA A 320 1.92 6.44 -26.55
N LYS A 321 1.35 6.54 -25.32
CA LYS A 321 0.67 7.77 -24.87
C LYS A 321 1.63 8.96 -24.76
N GLY A 322 2.88 8.74 -24.40
CA GLY A 322 3.90 9.79 -24.36
C GLY A 322 4.10 10.44 -25.73
N TYR A 323 4.27 9.62 -26.77
CA TYR A 323 4.38 10.10 -28.15
C TYR A 323 3.08 10.76 -28.64
N ALA A 324 1.91 10.20 -28.29
CA ALA A 324 0.63 10.80 -28.64
C ALA A 324 0.45 12.20 -28.04
N ASN A 325 0.85 12.38 -26.79
CA ASN A 325 0.81 13.68 -26.11
C ASN A 325 1.83 14.67 -26.71
N MET A 326 3.06 14.20 -27.04
CA MET A 326 4.04 15.03 -27.77
C MET A 326 3.49 15.49 -29.10
N GLY A 327 2.92 14.58 -29.91
CA GLY A 327 2.31 14.91 -31.18
C GLY A 327 1.17 15.92 -31.04
N MET A 328 0.36 15.81 -29.99
CA MET A 328 -0.70 16.77 -29.69
C MET A 328 -0.14 18.17 -29.36
N ILE A 329 0.94 18.27 -28.59
CA ILE A 329 1.58 19.55 -28.27
C ILE A 329 2.11 20.19 -29.55
N PHE A 330 2.83 19.46 -30.40
CA PHE A 330 3.35 19.98 -31.65
C PHE A 330 2.23 20.35 -32.65
N THR A 331 1.07 19.70 -32.59
CA THR A 331 -0.13 20.10 -33.34
C THR A 331 -0.61 21.49 -32.89
N GLU A 332 -0.68 21.75 -31.59
CA GLU A 332 -1.06 23.08 -31.07
C GLU A 332 -0.01 24.16 -31.39
N GLU A 333 1.25 23.81 -31.51
CA GLU A 333 2.36 24.69 -31.91
C GLU A 333 2.47 24.84 -33.44
N GLN A 334 1.65 24.11 -34.21
CA GLN A 334 1.67 24.04 -35.68
C GLN A 334 3.01 23.54 -36.27
N ASP A 335 3.79 22.81 -35.48
CA ASP A 335 4.98 22.10 -35.93
C ASP A 335 4.56 20.73 -36.49
N TRP A 336 4.07 20.74 -37.71
CA TRP A 336 3.51 19.55 -38.35
C TRP A 336 4.53 18.43 -38.59
N ASP A 337 5.81 18.77 -38.72
CA ASP A 337 6.89 17.77 -38.87
C ASP A 337 7.08 16.96 -37.58
N GLN A 338 7.20 17.65 -36.46
CA GLN A 338 7.30 17.00 -35.16
C GLN A 338 5.98 16.31 -34.78
N ALA A 339 4.85 16.93 -35.08
CA ALA A 339 3.54 16.33 -34.83
C ALA A 339 3.40 14.98 -35.54
N THR A 340 3.66 14.94 -36.88
CA THR A 340 3.56 13.70 -37.65
C THR A 340 4.57 12.64 -37.15
N SER A 341 5.82 13.02 -36.90
CA SER A 341 6.85 12.08 -36.42
C SER A 341 6.44 11.39 -35.12
N ASN A 342 5.97 12.16 -34.14
CA ASN A 342 5.55 11.61 -32.85
C ASN A 342 4.24 10.80 -32.97
N LEU A 343 3.27 11.26 -33.76
CA LEU A 343 2.00 10.52 -33.94
C LEU A 343 2.19 9.21 -34.72
N VAL A 344 3.14 9.13 -35.65
CA VAL A 344 3.55 7.87 -36.28
C VAL A 344 4.08 6.90 -35.23
N MET A 345 4.98 7.35 -34.35
CA MET A 345 5.46 6.49 -33.25
C MET A 345 4.32 6.03 -32.34
N ALA A 346 3.38 6.94 -31.99
CA ALA A 346 2.23 6.60 -31.16
C ALA A 346 1.35 5.52 -31.78
N THR A 347 1.04 5.65 -33.10
CA THR A 347 0.20 4.70 -33.85
C THR A 347 0.90 3.38 -34.13
N THR A 348 2.22 3.38 -34.27
CA THR A 348 3.03 2.17 -34.39
C THR A 348 3.05 1.37 -33.10
N LEU A 349 3.19 2.04 -31.95
CA LEU A 349 3.20 1.40 -30.63
C LEU A 349 1.80 0.98 -30.15
N ASN A 350 0.75 1.69 -30.61
CA ASN A 350 -0.64 1.36 -30.29
C ASN A 350 -1.53 1.55 -31.54
N ASP A 351 -1.68 0.47 -32.30
CA ASP A 351 -2.45 0.41 -33.55
C ASP A 351 -3.99 0.46 -33.35
N ARG A 352 -4.47 0.60 -32.11
CA ARG A 352 -5.89 0.71 -31.73
C ARG A 352 -6.28 2.09 -31.17
N ASP A 353 -5.36 3.05 -31.16
CA ASP A 353 -5.67 4.39 -30.66
C ASP A 353 -6.32 5.26 -31.74
N VAL A 354 -7.63 5.27 -31.72
CA VAL A 354 -8.48 6.09 -32.63
C VAL A 354 -8.06 7.56 -32.70
N MET A 355 -7.70 8.13 -31.52
CA MET A 355 -7.38 9.55 -31.41
C MET A 355 -6.01 9.89 -32.00
N SER A 356 -5.03 9.02 -31.83
CA SER A 356 -3.71 9.19 -32.44
C SER A 356 -3.80 9.10 -33.99
N PHE A 357 -4.56 8.16 -34.54
CA PHE A 357 -4.81 8.10 -36.00
C PHE A 357 -5.58 9.31 -36.53
N PHE A 358 -6.59 9.78 -35.80
CA PHE A 358 -7.30 11.00 -36.14
C PHE A 358 -6.37 12.23 -36.19
N ARG A 359 -5.56 12.43 -35.14
CA ARG A 359 -4.61 13.57 -35.11
C ARG A 359 -3.53 13.43 -36.15
N LEU A 360 -3.07 12.23 -36.43
CA LEU A 360 -2.09 11.98 -37.49
C LEU A 360 -2.64 12.34 -38.84
N ALA A 361 -3.93 11.98 -39.14
CA ALA A 361 -4.58 12.37 -40.37
C ALA A 361 -4.68 13.89 -40.50
N GLY A 362 -5.10 14.59 -39.44
CA GLY A 362 -5.15 16.06 -39.43
C GLY A 362 -3.78 16.68 -39.67
N ALA A 363 -2.72 16.22 -38.97
CA ALA A 363 -1.38 16.75 -39.18
C ALA A 363 -0.85 16.50 -40.63
N TYR A 364 -1.15 15.35 -41.22
CA TYR A 364 -0.80 15.09 -42.61
C TYR A 364 -1.64 15.96 -43.59
N ASN A 365 -2.93 16.22 -43.31
CA ASN A 365 -3.76 17.13 -44.10
C ASN A 365 -3.16 18.54 -44.12
N GLU A 366 -2.75 19.07 -42.94
CA GLU A 366 -2.11 20.39 -42.84
C GLU A 366 -0.76 20.47 -43.58
N LYS A 367 -0.04 19.35 -43.71
CA LYS A 367 1.16 19.25 -44.55
C LYS A 367 0.89 19.08 -46.04
N GLY A 368 -0.35 18.87 -46.46
CA GLY A 368 -0.70 18.52 -47.84
C GLY A 368 -0.33 17.06 -48.22
N ASN A 369 0.00 16.22 -47.27
CA ASN A 369 0.34 14.80 -47.48
C ASN A 369 -0.95 13.96 -47.56
N CYS A 370 -1.72 14.17 -48.63
CA CYS A 370 -3.08 13.63 -48.76
C CYS A 370 -3.17 12.09 -48.77
N SER A 371 -2.15 11.40 -49.24
CA SER A 371 -2.11 9.93 -49.29
C SER A 371 -2.03 9.35 -47.88
N GLU A 372 -1.06 9.83 -47.07
CA GLU A 372 -0.81 9.41 -45.71
C GLU A 372 -1.96 9.84 -44.78
N ALA A 373 -2.52 11.04 -45.01
CA ALA A 373 -3.71 11.50 -44.30
C ALA A 373 -4.90 10.57 -44.51
N LYS A 374 -5.14 10.14 -45.79
CA LYS A 374 -6.21 9.21 -46.13
C LYS A 374 -6.04 7.86 -45.42
N GLU A 375 -4.82 7.32 -45.38
CA GLU A 375 -4.53 6.04 -44.71
C GLU A 375 -4.81 6.15 -43.22
N ALA A 376 -4.28 7.18 -42.55
CA ALA A 376 -4.51 7.41 -41.15
C ALA A 376 -5.97 7.66 -40.78
N ALA A 377 -6.69 8.47 -41.59
CA ALA A 377 -8.10 8.73 -41.39
C ALA A 377 -8.97 7.48 -41.56
N ARG A 378 -8.69 6.65 -42.57
CA ARG A 378 -9.38 5.36 -42.76
C ARG A 378 -9.19 4.47 -41.54
N LYS A 379 -7.98 4.36 -41.01
CA LYS A 379 -7.72 3.56 -39.82
C LYS A 379 -8.51 4.05 -38.61
N SER A 380 -8.59 5.37 -38.41
CA SER A 380 -9.42 5.95 -37.33
C SER A 380 -10.91 5.58 -37.51
N THR A 381 -11.46 5.64 -38.76
CA THR A 381 -12.86 5.30 -39.04
C THR A 381 -13.15 3.80 -38.94
N GLU A 382 -12.20 2.95 -39.28
CA GLU A 382 -12.30 1.49 -39.11
C GLU A 382 -12.37 1.12 -37.62
N LEU A 383 -11.52 1.73 -36.80
CA LEU A 383 -11.48 1.50 -35.35
C LEU A 383 -12.74 2.02 -34.66
N LYS A 384 -13.30 3.16 -35.13
CA LYS A 384 -14.49 3.77 -34.55
C LYS A 384 -15.36 4.45 -35.64
N ASN A 385 -16.19 3.67 -36.27
CA ASN A 385 -17.02 4.10 -37.39
C ASN A 385 -17.98 5.29 -37.06
N ARG A 386 -18.41 5.45 -35.79
CA ARG A 386 -19.29 6.56 -35.37
C ARG A 386 -18.55 7.84 -34.97
N PHE A 387 -17.22 7.87 -35.05
CA PHE A 387 -16.42 9.03 -34.70
C PHE A 387 -16.34 10.00 -35.90
N GLY A 388 -17.05 11.10 -35.82
CA GLY A 388 -17.16 12.10 -36.90
C GLY A 388 -15.81 12.72 -37.26
N GLY A 389 -14.89 12.92 -36.33
CA GLY A 389 -13.55 13.46 -36.58
C GLY A 389 -12.74 12.64 -37.60
N GLY A 390 -12.75 11.31 -37.47
CA GLY A 390 -12.07 10.45 -38.44
C GLY A 390 -12.65 10.56 -39.85
N TRP A 391 -13.98 10.66 -39.97
CA TRP A 391 -14.63 10.90 -41.27
C TRP A 391 -14.38 12.30 -41.80
N PHE A 392 -14.30 13.31 -40.95
CA PHE A 392 -13.96 14.67 -41.36
C PHE A 392 -12.57 14.73 -41.96
N GLU A 393 -11.54 14.21 -41.26
CA GLU A 393 -10.18 14.19 -41.81
C GLU A 393 -10.07 13.34 -43.10
N LEU A 394 -10.85 12.26 -43.19
CA LEU A 394 -10.92 11.50 -44.45
C LEU A 394 -11.51 12.33 -45.60
N GLY A 395 -12.53 13.15 -45.33
CA GLY A 395 -13.11 14.06 -46.31
C GLY A 395 -12.11 15.11 -46.79
N VAL A 396 -11.34 15.69 -45.87
CA VAL A 396 -10.26 16.65 -46.21
C VAL A 396 -9.19 15.95 -47.06
N ALA A 397 -8.74 14.77 -46.66
CA ALA A 397 -7.73 14.00 -47.40
C ALA A 397 -8.23 13.54 -48.81
N GLU A 398 -9.50 13.17 -48.95
CA GLU A 398 -10.09 12.82 -50.25
C GLU A 398 -10.23 14.06 -51.18
N TRP A 399 -10.47 15.26 -50.61
CA TRP A 399 -10.58 16.50 -51.37
C TRP A 399 -9.21 17.07 -51.80
N CYS A 400 -8.17 16.87 -51.03
CA CYS A 400 -6.76 17.15 -51.34
C CYS A 400 -6.56 18.47 -52.12
N ASP A 401 -6.71 19.61 -51.47
CA ASP A 401 -6.56 20.96 -52.05
C ASP A 401 -7.45 21.23 -53.26
N GLY A 402 -8.64 20.66 -53.31
CA GLY A 402 -9.59 20.86 -54.37
C GLY A 402 -9.36 20.04 -55.65
N LYS A 403 -8.34 19.19 -55.67
CA LYS A 403 -7.94 18.40 -56.85
C LYS A 403 -8.19 16.88 -56.69
N GLY A 404 -8.72 16.47 -55.52
CA GLY A 404 -8.92 15.07 -55.22
C GLY A 404 -10.26 14.47 -55.63
N ASN A 405 -10.63 13.41 -54.95
CA ASN A 405 -11.87 12.66 -55.19
C ASN A 405 -13.10 13.37 -54.58
N LYS A 406 -13.76 14.23 -55.35
CA LYS A 406 -14.96 14.98 -54.96
C LYS A 406 -16.07 14.09 -54.35
N THR A 407 -16.34 12.94 -54.94
CA THR A 407 -17.38 12.02 -54.47
C THR A 407 -16.98 11.38 -53.12
N GLY A 408 -15.72 10.96 -53.00
CA GLY A 408 -15.19 10.42 -51.77
C GLY A 408 -15.26 11.42 -50.63
N ALA A 409 -14.83 12.67 -50.86
CA ALA A 409 -14.89 13.76 -49.91
C ALA A 409 -16.33 14.03 -49.42
N LEU A 410 -17.29 14.19 -50.34
CA LEU A 410 -18.69 14.42 -49.98
C LEU A 410 -19.25 13.26 -49.13
N ASN A 411 -18.97 12.01 -49.50
CA ASN A 411 -19.42 10.84 -48.75
C ASN A 411 -18.84 10.83 -47.33
N ALA A 412 -17.56 11.19 -47.15
CA ALA A 412 -16.91 11.22 -45.86
C ALA A 412 -17.47 12.35 -44.98
N PHE A 413 -17.63 13.57 -45.52
CA PHE A 413 -18.25 14.69 -44.79
C PHE A 413 -19.71 14.44 -44.42
N GLU A 414 -20.52 13.76 -45.28
CA GLU A 414 -21.89 13.36 -44.94
C GLU A 414 -21.91 12.39 -43.73
N LYS A 415 -20.92 11.49 -43.61
CA LYS A 415 -20.80 10.64 -42.44
C LYS A 415 -20.36 11.44 -41.20
N ALA A 416 -19.40 12.37 -41.34
CA ALA A 416 -18.97 13.26 -40.28
C ALA A 416 -20.13 14.12 -39.73
N ARG A 417 -21.04 14.60 -40.60
CA ARG A 417 -22.22 15.39 -40.26
C ARG A 417 -23.17 14.67 -39.29
N ASN A 418 -23.17 13.36 -39.23
CA ASN A 418 -24.00 12.58 -38.31
C ASN A 418 -23.50 12.70 -36.84
N ASP A 419 -22.24 13.08 -36.63
CA ASP A 419 -21.71 13.37 -35.31
C ASP A 419 -22.00 14.83 -34.94
N ARG A 420 -22.68 15.04 -33.79
CA ARG A 420 -23.09 16.38 -33.32
C ARG A 420 -21.90 17.35 -33.21
N ALA A 421 -20.74 16.85 -32.78
CA ALA A 421 -19.54 17.66 -32.57
C ALA A 421 -18.96 18.18 -33.91
N TRP A 422 -19.11 17.41 -35.00
CA TRP A 422 -18.51 17.69 -36.31
C TRP A 422 -19.50 18.22 -37.34
N ARG A 423 -20.78 18.25 -37.01
CA ARG A 423 -21.86 18.60 -37.98
C ARG A 423 -21.62 19.92 -38.70
N LYS A 424 -21.40 21.00 -37.93
CA LYS A 424 -21.25 22.34 -38.54
C LYS A 424 -20.03 22.43 -39.44
N MET A 425 -18.92 21.84 -39.05
CA MET A 425 -17.69 21.82 -39.85
C MET A 425 -17.87 21.00 -41.11
N ALA A 426 -18.51 19.84 -41.00
CA ALA A 426 -18.80 18.99 -42.15
C ALA A 426 -19.78 19.66 -43.14
N GLU A 427 -20.83 20.35 -42.69
CA GLU A 427 -21.75 21.12 -43.51
C GLU A 427 -21.05 22.25 -44.30
N TYR A 428 -20.12 22.96 -43.63
CA TYR A 428 -19.29 23.97 -44.25
C TYR A 428 -18.42 23.39 -45.37
N GLU A 429 -17.71 22.29 -45.11
CA GLU A 429 -16.88 21.65 -46.13
C GLU A 429 -17.71 21.04 -47.28
N ILE A 430 -18.89 20.49 -47.00
CA ILE A 430 -19.83 20.03 -48.06
C ILE A 430 -20.23 21.17 -49.00
N ASP A 431 -20.55 22.36 -48.44
CA ASP A 431 -20.88 23.52 -49.25
C ASP A 431 -19.69 24.01 -50.09
N LYS A 432 -18.49 24.06 -49.46
CA LYS A 432 -17.24 24.43 -50.13
C LYS A 432 -16.91 23.49 -51.31
N VAL A 433 -17.05 22.18 -51.12
CA VAL A 433 -16.82 21.18 -52.17
C VAL A 433 -17.87 21.26 -53.27
N LYS A 434 -19.13 21.58 -52.96
CA LYS A 434 -20.21 21.72 -53.94
C LYS A 434 -20.14 23.04 -54.73
N ASN A 435 -19.75 24.13 -54.07
CA ASN A 435 -19.78 25.50 -54.59
C ASN A 435 -18.42 26.19 -54.41
N PRO A 436 -17.30 25.68 -54.96
CA PRO A 436 -15.96 26.19 -54.72
C PRO A 436 -15.83 27.69 -55.06
N GLN A 437 -16.53 28.16 -56.10
CA GLN A 437 -16.50 29.56 -56.53
C GLN A 437 -17.00 30.57 -55.47
N LYS A 438 -17.69 30.13 -54.41
CA LYS A 438 -18.07 30.98 -53.27
C LYS A 438 -16.92 31.25 -52.31
N TYR A 439 -15.85 30.47 -52.38
CA TYR A 439 -14.74 30.42 -51.43
C TYR A 439 -13.38 30.72 -52.06
N GLU A 440 -13.37 30.91 -53.40
CA GLU A 440 -12.21 31.41 -54.14
C GLU A 440 -12.27 32.95 -54.07
N ASN A 441 -11.41 33.55 -53.18
CA ASN A 441 -11.16 34.99 -53.14
C ASN A 441 -9.95 35.32 -53.98
#